data_4b1d39ede20c709d92773abfa319ea13
#
_entry.id   4b1d39ede20c709d92773abfa319ea13
#
_cell.length_a   1.000
_cell.length_b   1.000
_cell.length_c   1.000
_cell.angle_alpha   90.00
_cell.angle_beta   90.00
_cell.angle_gamma   90.00
#
_symmetry.space_group_name_H-M   'P 1'
#
loop_
_entity.id
_entity.type
_entity.pdbx_description
1 polymer ?
#
loop_
_entity_poly.entity_id
_entity_poly.type
_entity_poly.pdbx_seq_one_letter_code
_entity_poly.pdbx_strand_id
1 'polypeptide(L)'
;MKTFSAYITEQNMVAKNVNELIEDSYNSATKSFSKKYLIEAGRTSERQENGFVAAITDAVKMNGDKPITLKTKDATIKGVIKAEKYTGRQASGSEPYTDVQIFTSRGILNVSMKGPSAPSLAGGGLRGIEEIIPGLGARFFRAAYDNHIKNNKLKPGDKVPDTFAKLNDKDKKLLVIGNKAMGGPIDFMYIGPMEVSADYKQSTLTVNGKLIDSKKYSDSKDLFFRLRARRVDQTFDPEASDRNGVPKIYSKSPSRGDSAGRLVVTDKPVRGKVITF
;
A
#
# COMPACT_ATOMS: atom_id res chain seq x y z
N MET A 1 -32.90 16.95 31.16
CA MET A 1 -32.43 17.88 30.10
C MET A 1 -31.07 17.40 29.62
N LYS A 2 -30.93 17.07 28.35
CA LYS A 2 -29.57 16.76 27.78
C LYS A 2 -28.75 18.04 27.76
N THR A 3 -27.50 17.99 28.14
CA THR A 3 -26.60 19.15 28.08
C THR A 3 -26.37 19.54 26.62
N PHE A 4 -26.10 20.81 26.34
CA PHE A 4 -25.79 21.34 25.02
C PHE A 4 -24.61 20.53 24.36
N SER A 5 -23.63 20.13 25.17
CA SER A 5 -22.54 19.27 24.73
C SER A 5 -23.01 17.88 24.24
N ALA A 6 -23.97 17.26 24.93
CA ALA A 6 -24.53 15.97 24.51
C ALA A 6 -25.35 16.12 23.22
N TYR A 7 -26.03 17.25 23.02
CA TYR A 7 -26.76 17.54 21.79
C TYR A 7 -25.80 17.74 20.60
N ILE A 8 -24.69 18.47 20.76
CA ILE A 8 -23.67 18.65 19.74
C ILE A 8 -23.01 17.33 19.41
N THR A 9 -22.72 16.45 20.38
CA THR A 9 -22.14 15.13 20.13
C THR A 9 -23.10 14.25 19.33
N GLU A 10 -24.39 14.29 19.67
CA GLU A 10 -25.44 13.56 18.94
C GLU A 10 -25.60 14.07 17.49
N GLN A 11 -25.60 15.39 17.28
CA GLN A 11 -25.64 16.02 15.97
C GLN A 11 -24.39 15.67 15.13
N ASN A 12 -23.22 15.66 15.74
CA ASN A 12 -21.99 15.26 15.09
C ASN A 12 -21.96 13.76 14.76
N MET A 13 -22.54 12.90 15.60
CA MET A 13 -22.72 11.47 15.29
C MET A 13 -23.71 11.26 14.15
N VAL A 14 -24.82 12.01 14.14
CA VAL A 14 -25.80 11.95 13.04
C VAL A 14 -25.19 12.51 11.75
N ALA A 15 -24.44 13.61 11.80
CA ALA A 15 -23.73 14.18 10.66
C ALA A 15 -22.63 13.22 10.13
N LYS A 16 -21.98 12.50 11.04
CA LYS A 16 -20.98 11.48 10.69
C LYS A 16 -21.62 10.28 9.98
N ASN A 17 -22.75 9.81 10.48
CA ASN A 17 -23.54 8.76 9.83
C ASN A 17 -24.17 9.22 8.52
N VAL A 18 -24.59 10.48 8.44
CA VAL A 18 -25.12 11.09 7.20
C VAL A 18 -24.03 11.26 6.16
N ASN A 19 -22.80 11.62 6.53
CA ASN A 19 -21.67 11.67 5.60
C ASN A 19 -21.24 10.29 5.11
N GLU A 20 -21.48 9.22 5.85
CA GLU A 20 -21.36 7.85 5.39
C GLU A 20 -22.48 7.44 4.42
N LEU A 21 -23.60 8.14 4.44
CA LEU A 21 -24.80 7.85 3.65
C LEU A 21 -25.01 8.85 2.48
N ILE A 22 -24.25 9.93 2.43
CA ILE A 22 -24.37 10.94 1.38
C ILE A 22 -24.08 10.29 0.02
N GLU A 23 -25.11 10.29 -0.82
CA GLU A 23 -25.16 9.78 -2.20
C GLU A 23 -25.45 8.28 -2.37
N ASP A 24 -26.11 7.62 -1.41
CA ASP A 24 -26.72 6.33 -1.69
C ASP A 24 -27.98 6.52 -2.54
N SER A 25 -27.90 6.25 -3.82
CA SER A 25 -29.10 6.02 -4.63
C SER A 25 -29.44 4.53 -4.59
N TYR A 26 -30.36 4.17 -3.70
CA TYR A 26 -30.82 2.81 -3.54
C TYR A 26 -32.13 2.59 -4.32
N ASN A 27 -32.12 1.63 -5.22
CA ASN A 27 -33.33 1.21 -5.90
C ASN A 27 -33.62 -0.27 -5.61
N SER A 28 -34.52 -0.53 -4.65
CA SER A 28 -34.90 -1.89 -4.23
C SER A 28 -35.52 -2.73 -5.34
N ALA A 29 -36.25 -2.10 -6.28
CA ALA A 29 -36.89 -2.79 -7.38
C ALA A 29 -35.89 -3.32 -8.41
N THR A 30 -34.79 -2.59 -8.65
CA THR A 30 -33.73 -2.98 -9.59
C THR A 30 -32.55 -3.66 -8.92
N LYS A 31 -32.57 -3.79 -7.56
CA LYS A 31 -31.43 -4.30 -6.80
C LYS A 31 -30.12 -3.65 -7.21
N SER A 32 -30.08 -2.33 -7.21
CA SER A 32 -28.91 -1.54 -7.60
C SER A 32 -28.61 -0.44 -6.59
N PHE A 33 -27.36 -0.05 -6.50
CA PHE A 33 -26.92 1.16 -5.80
C PHE A 33 -25.73 1.79 -6.51
N SER A 34 -25.57 3.11 -6.30
CA SER A 34 -24.32 3.83 -6.52
C SER A 34 -23.93 4.48 -5.20
N LYS A 35 -22.75 4.19 -4.67
CA LYS A 35 -22.34 4.59 -3.33
C LYS A 35 -20.88 5.00 -3.28
N LYS A 36 -20.62 6.05 -2.50
CA LYS A 36 -19.29 6.51 -2.18
C LYS A 36 -18.97 6.19 -0.72
N TYR A 37 -17.92 5.41 -0.50
CA TYR A 37 -17.49 4.98 0.82
C TYR A 37 -16.46 5.97 1.37
N LEU A 38 -16.96 6.98 2.09
CA LEU A 38 -16.17 7.99 2.80
C LEU A 38 -16.02 7.57 4.26
N ILE A 39 -14.97 6.83 4.56
CA ILE A 39 -14.71 6.42 5.94
C ILE A 39 -13.71 7.39 6.56
N GLU A 40 -14.17 8.26 7.45
CA GLU A 40 -13.35 9.31 8.08
C GLU A 40 -12.42 8.81 9.18
N ALA A 41 -12.73 7.67 9.81
CA ALA A 41 -11.95 7.12 10.89
C ALA A 41 -10.70 6.37 10.39
N GLY A 42 -9.56 6.57 11.07
CA GLY A 42 -8.33 5.84 10.80
C GLY A 42 -7.34 6.56 9.86
N ARG A 43 -6.22 5.90 9.57
CA ARG A 43 -5.21 6.37 8.62
C ARG A 43 -5.77 6.36 7.21
N THR A 44 -5.22 7.18 6.32
CA THR A 44 -5.71 7.31 4.94
C THR A 44 -5.76 5.97 4.17
N SER A 45 -4.79 5.08 4.41
CA SER A 45 -4.78 3.71 3.84
C SER A 45 -5.92 2.85 4.39
N GLU A 46 -6.19 2.92 5.70
CA GLU A 46 -7.27 2.16 6.34
C GLU A 46 -8.65 2.53 5.80
N ARG A 47 -8.84 3.78 5.40
CA ARG A 47 -10.09 4.24 4.76
C ARG A 47 -10.34 3.55 3.44
N GLN A 48 -9.31 3.42 2.61
CA GLN A 48 -9.40 2.72 1.33
C GLN A 48 -9.73 1.24 1.52
N GLU A 49 -9.04 0.56 2.43
CA GLU A 49 -9.27 -0.85 2.76
C GLU A 49 -10.69 -1.08 3.27
N ASN A 50 -11.12 -0.28 4.26
CA ASN A 50 -12.46 -0.38 4.84
C ASN A 50 -13.55 -0.09 3.80
N GLY A 51 -13.38 0.93 2.96
CA GLY A 51 -14.31 1.26 1.89
C GLY A 51 -14.44 0.15 0.85
N PHE A 52 -13.33 -0.48 0.48
CA PHE A 52 -13.33 -1.61 -0.45
C PHE A 52 -14.05 -2.84 0.12
N VAL A 53 -13.77 -3.18 1.39
CA VAL A 53 -14.44 -4.27 2.10
C VAL A 53 -15.93 -4.00 2.25
N ALA A 54 -16.31 -2.78 2.65
CA ALA A 54 -17.70 -2.38 2.82
C ALA A 54 -18.48 -2.47 1.49
N ALA A 55 -17.89 -2.00 0.38
CA ALA A 55 -18.52 -2.08 -0.94
C ALA A 55 -18.85 -3.53 -1.34
N ILE A 56 -17.93 -4.46 -1.12
CA ILE A 56 -18.15 -5.88 -1.41
C ILE A 56 -19.22 -6.46 -0.48
N THR A 57 -19.15 -6.14 0.81
CA THR A 57 -20.11 -6.62 1.82
C THR A 57 -21.54 -6.18 1.48
N ASP A 58 -21.71 -4.92 1.16
CA ASP A 58 -23.03 -4.37 0.79
C ASP A 58 -23.57 -5.03 -0.48
N ALA A 59 -22.72 -5.18 -1.51
CA ALA A 59 -23.14 -5.83 -2.75
C ALA A 59 -23.55 -7.30 -2.57
N VAL A 60 -22.83 -8.05 -1.73
CA VAL A 60 -23.16 -9.44 -1.42
C VAL A 60 -24.51 -9.51 -0.68
N LYS A 61 -24.72 -8.66 0.34
CA LYS A 61 -26.01 -8.55 1.05
C LYS A 61 -27.14 -8.20 0.10
N MET A 62 -26.94 -7.22 -0.79
CA MET A 62 -27.90 -6.85 -1.82
C MET A 62 -28.23 -8.00 -2.77
N ASN A 63 -27.29 -8.89 -3.02
CA ASN A 63 -27.49 -10.06 -3.85
C ASN A 63 -28.17 -11.23 -3.08
N GLY A 64 -28.64 -11.01 -1.86
CA GLY A 64 -29.23 -12.05 -1.00
C GLY A 64 -28.20 -13.08 -0.56
N ASP A 65 -27.01 -12.61 -0.18
CA ASP A 65 -25.85 -13.41 0.26
C ASP A 65 -25.34 -14.42 -0.79
N LYS A 66 -25.72 -14.21 -2.06
CA LYS A 66 -25.21 -14.99 -3.19
C LYS A 66 -23.92 -14.39 -3.75
N PRO A 67 -23.04 -15.21 -4.35
CA PRO A 67 -21.83 -14.72 -4.96
C PRO A 67 -22.07 -13.62 -6.02
N ILE A 68 -21.21 -12.63 -6.04
CA ILE A 68 -21.26 -11.53 -7.00
C ILE A 68 -20.05 -11.55 -7.96
N THR A 69 -20.11 -10.72 -8.98
CA THR A 69 -18.98 -10.40 -9.85
C THR A 69 -18.42 -9.04 -9.47
N LEU A 70 -17.16 -8.99 -9.07
CA LEU A 70 -16.41 -7.75 -8.85
C LEU A 70 -15.74 -7.33 -10.15
N LYS A 71 -16.02 -6.11 -10.61
CA LYS A 71 -15.37 -5.47 -11.74
C LYS A 71 -14.58 -4.25 -11.31
N THR A 72 -13.41 -4.10 -11.89
CA THR A 72 -12.63 -2.87 -11.88
C THR A 72 -12.25 -2.51 -13.31
N LYS A 73 -11.52 -1.42 -13.50
CA LYS A 73 -11.10 -0.99 -14.85
C LYS A 73 -10.33 -2.09 -15.61
N ASP A 74 -9.52 -2.89 -14.91
CA ASP A 74 -8.55 -3.80 -15.54
C ASP A 74 -8.78 -5.28 -15.20
N ALA A 75 -9.75 -5.60 -14.33
CA ALA A 75 -10.01 -6.99 -13.92
C ALA A 75 -11.47 -7.27 -13.63
N THR A 76 -11.83 -8.55 -13.75
CA THR A 76 -13.13 -9.09 -13.36
C THR A 76 -12.92 -10.35 -12.52
N ILE A 77 -13.41 -10.37 -11.30
CA ILE A 77 -13.39 -11.52 -10.40
C ILE A 77 -14.82 -12.02 -10.23
N LYS A 78 -15.05 -13.27 -10.61
CA LYS A 78 -16.36 -13.93 -10.48
C LYS A 78 -16.43 -14.71 -9.18
N GLY A 79 -17.65 -14.87 -8.67
CA GLY A 79 -17.92 -15.74 -7.52
C GLY A 79 -17.43 -15.16 -6.19
N VAL A 80 -17.39 -13.84 -6.05
CA VAL A 80 -17.01 -13.17 -4.81
C VAL A 80 -18.11 -13.36 -3.77
N ILE A 81 -17.73 -13.86 -2.59
CA ILE A 81 -18.63 -14.20 -1.49
C ILE A 81 -18.53 -13.16 -0.37
N LYS A 82 -17.32 -12.69 -0.07
CA LYS A 82 -17.03 -11.68 0.93
C LYS A 82 -15.65 -11.06 0.73
N ALA A 83 -15.37 -9.98 1.44
CA ALA A 83 -14.02 -9.46 1.62
C ALA A 83 -13.78 -9.15 3.09
N GLU A 84 -12.55 -9.27 3.54
CA GLU A 84 -12.14 -8.97 4.91
C GLU A 84 -10.77 -8.29 4.91
N LYS A 85 -10.53 -7.43 5.90
CA LYS A 85 -9.17 -6.93 6.14
C LYS A 85 -8.28 -8.08 6.59
N TYR A 86 -7.05 -8.09 6.09
CA TYR A 86 -6.08 -9.05 6.57
C TYR A 86 -5.56 -8.62 7.95
N THR A 87 -5.73 -9.47 8.95
CA THR A 87 -5.36 -9.20 10.35
C THR A 87 -4.08 -9.91 10.78
N GLY A 88 -3.46 -10.67 9.87
CA GLY A 88 -2.20 -11.37 10.14
C GLY A 88 -1.08 -10.39 10.47
N ARG A 89 -0.23 -10.76 11.41
CA ARG A 89 1.01 -10.03 11.71
C ARG A 89 2.19 -10.76 11.10
N GLN A 90 3.13 -9.99 10.56
CA GLN A 90 4.42 -10.55 10.19
C GLN A 90 5.24 -10.90 11.44
N ALA A 91 6.11 -11.90 11.34
CA ALA A 91 6.98 -12.31 12.44
C ALA A 91 7.86 -11.17 12.96
N SER A 92 8.22 -10.22 12.10
CA SER A 92 9.02 -9.02 12.45
C SER A 92 8.22 -7.86 13.03
N GLY A 93 6.87 -7.95 13.05
CA GLY A 93 5.99 -6.83 13.39
C GLY A 93 5.87 -5.76 12.30
N SER A 94 6.34 -6.02 11.09
CA SER A 94 6.12 -5.17 9.92
C SER A 94 4.68 -5.26 9.43
N GLU A 95 4.22 -4.29 8.63
CA GLU A 95 2.90 -4.37 7.98
C GLU A 95 2.88 -5.53 6.98
N PRO A 96 1.81 -6.33 6.93
CA PRO A 96 1.70 -7.43 5.98
C PRO A 96 1.61 -6.93 4.54
N TYR A 97 1.97 -7.80 3.59
CA TYR A 97 1.85 -7.49 2.16
C TYR A 97 0.39 -7.48 1.69
N THR A 98 -0.43 -8.35 2.28
CA THR A 98 -1.87 -8.40 2.05
C THR A 98 -2.56 -7.40 2.96
N ASP A 99 -3.34 -6.51 2.37
CA ASP A 99 -4.16 -5.54 3.09
C ASP A 99 -5.61 -6.06 3.20
N VAL A 100 -6.12 -6.69 2.14
CA VAL A 100 -7.49 -7.22 2.04
C VAL A 100 -7.49 -8.62 1.42
N GLN A 101 -8.34 -9.51 1.93
CA GLN A 101 -8.63 -10.81 1.33
C GLN A 101 -10.00 -10.81 0.69
N ILE A 102 -10.08 -11.25 -0.57
CA ILE A 102 -11.34 -11.49 -1.27
C ILE A 102 -11.60 -13.00 -1.29
N PHE A 103 -12.69 -13.41 -0.68
CA PHE A 103 -13.13 -14.82 -0.66
C PHE A 103 -14.02 -15.06 -1.87
N THR A 104 -13.69 -16.06 -2.63
CA THR A 104 -14.44 -16.47 -3.82
C THR A 104 -14.86 -17.94 -3.72
N SER A 105 -15.77 -18.36 -4.57
CA SER A 105 -16.14 -19.78 -4.69
C SER A 105 -14.98 -20.70 -5.10
N ARG A 106 -13.85 -20.12 -5.53
CA ARG A 106 -12.65 -20.86 -5.99
C ARG A 106 -11.46 -20.77 -5.02
N GLY A 107 -11.56 -19.97 -3.97
CA GLY A 107 -10.49 -19.76 -3.00
C GLY A 107 -10.36 -18.31 -2.58
N ILE A 108 -9.29 -18.02 -1.86
CA ILE A 108 -8.99 -16.71 -1.31
C ILE A 108 -7.98 -16.00 -2.24
N LEU A 109 -8.24 -14.73 -2.52
CA LEU A 109 -7.35 -13.85 -3.27
C LEU A 109 -6.82 -12.78 -2.33
N ASN A 110 -5.51 -12.65 -2.26
CA ASN A 110 -4.81 -11.67 -1.45
C ASN A 110 -4.59 -10.38 -2.26
N VAL A 111 -5.02 -9.26 -1.73
CA VAL A 111 -4.95 -7.96 -2.38
C VAL A 111 -4.12 -7.00 -1.55
N SER A 112 -3.15 -6.34 -2.20
CA SER A 112 -2.44 -5.20 -1.63
C SER A 112 -3.04 -3.90 -2.13
N MET A 113 -3.40 -3.01 -1.19
CA MET A 113 -4.05 -1.73 -1.49
C MET A 113 -3.02 -0.62 -1.68
N LYS A 114 -3.14 0.15 -2.75
CA LYS A 114 -2.22 1.23 -3.08
C LYS A 114 -2.97 2.49 -3.50
N GLY A 115 -2.48 3.63 -3.05
CA GLY A 115 -3.03 4.92 -3.46
C GLY A 115 -2.75 5.24 -4.94
N PRO A 116 -3.47 6.22 -5.52
CA PRO A 116 -3.43 6.52 -6.95
C PRO A 116 -2.06 7.03 -7.44
N SER A 117 -1.29 7.63 -6.55
CA SER A 117 0.04 8.19 -6.86
C SER A 117 1.18 7.28 -6.45
N ALA A 118 0.88 6.18 -5.78
CA ALA A 118 1.88 5.27 -5.27
C ALA A 118 1.94 4.02 -6.14
N PRO A 119 3.07 3.69 -6.71
CA PRO A 119 3.55 2.37 -6.46
C PRO A 119 4.87 2.42 -5.74
N SER A 120 4.83 2.46 -4.42
CA SER A 120 5.94 2.01 -3.61
C SER A 120 5.54 0.64 -3.11
N LEU A 121 6.21 -0.39 -3.58
CA LEU A 121 5.81 -1.77 -3.39
C LEU A 121 6.37 -2.43 -2.12
N ALA A 122 7.26 -1.81 -1.39
CA ALA A 122 7.81 -2.43 -0.20
C ALA A 122 7.21 -1.83 1.06
N GLY A 123 6.32 -2.54 1.68
CA GLY A 123 5.96 -2.32 3.07
C GLY A 123 7.18 -2.53 3.99
N GLY A 124 7.36 -1.69 5.02
CA GLY A 124 8.42 -1.85 6.00
C GLY A 124 9.84 -1.43 5.58
N GLY A 125 10.05 -0.85 4.40
CA GLY A 125 11.35 -0.36 3.94
C GLY A 125 12.43 -1.43 3.94
N LEU A 126 13.64 -1.12 4.47
CA LEU A 126 14.76 -2.07 4.52
C LEU A 126 14.37 -3.38 5.21
N ARG A 127 13.69 -3.31 6.34
CA ARG A 127 13.30 -4.50 7.11
C ARG A 127 12.39 -5.43 6.30
N GLY A 128 11.37 -4.88 5.64
CA GLY A 128 10.47 -5.69 4.82
C GLY A 128 11.18 -6.35 3.63
N ILE A 129 12.15 -5.67 3.03
CA ILE A 129 12.96 -6.24 1.94
C ILE A 129 13.84 -7.39 2.44
N GLU A 130 14.49 -7.21 3.59
CA GLU A 130 15.34 -8.23 4.21
C GLU A 130 14.57 -9.50 4.61
N GLU A 131 13.29 -9.39 4.92
CA GLU A 131 12.43 -10.54 5.23
C GLU A 131 12.08 -11.37 3.99
N ILE A 132 12.00 -10.73 2.83
CA ILE A 132 11.72 -11.41 1.56
C ILE A 132 12.98 -12.00 0.96
N ILE A 133 14.04 -11.19 0.91
CA ILE A 133 15.34 -11.56 0.32
C ILE A 133 16.45 -11.10 1.28
N PRO A 134 16.89 -11.99 2.18
CA PRO A 134 17.95 -11.66 3.15
C PRO A 134 19.21 -11.11 2.48
N GLY A 135 19.73 -10.03 3.01
CA GLY A 135 20.94 -9.36 2.55
C GLY A 135 20.77 -8.46 1.33
N LEU A 136 19.62 -8.45 0.66
CA LEU A 136 19.42 -7.67 -0.57
C LEU A 136 19.45 -6.16 -0.30
N GLY A 137 18.69 -5.72 0.68
CA GLY A 137 18.63 -4.31 1.07
C GLY A 137 19.95 -3.83 1.65
N ALA A 138 20.60 -4.65 2.48
CA ALA A 138 21.90 -4.33 3.05
C ALA A 138 22.98 -4.15 1.97
N ARG A 139 23.02 -5.02 0.95
CA ARG A 139 23.92 -4.85 -0.20
C ARG A 139 23.68 -3.53 -0.91
N PHE A 140 22.42 -3.19 -1.17
CA PHE A 140 22.09 -1.93 -1.83
C PHE A 140 22.51 -0.71 -1.01
N PHE A 141 22.28 -0.72 0.31
CA PHE A 141 22.73 0.37 1.18
C PHE A 141 24.26 0.53 1.17
N ARG A 142 25.02 -0.57 1.21
CA ARG A 142 26.49 -0.53 1.11
C ARG A 142 26.94 0.02 -0.24
N ALA A 143 26.39 -0.47 -1.34
CA ALA A 143 26.70 0.03 -2.68
C ALA A 143 26.36 1.52 -2.84
N ALA A 144 25.24 1.98 -2.29
CA ALA A 144 24.86 3.38 -2.27
C ALA A 144 25.84 4.23 -1.46
N TYR A 145 26.24 3.77 -0.27
CA TYR A 145 27.24 4.41 0.57
C TYR A 145 28.58 4.57 -0.16
N ASP A 146 29.10 3.48 -0.73
CA ASP A 146 30.35 3.51 -1.51
C ASP A 146 30.26 4.47 -2.70
N ASN A 147 29.14 4.50 -3.40
CA ASN A 147 28.92 5.42 -4.50
C ASN A 147 28.91 6.89 -4.02
N HIS A 148 28.33 7.17 -2.86
CA HIS A 148 28.31 8.52 -2.31
C HIS A 148 29.70 9.02 -1.94
N ILE A 149 30.53 8.14 -1.36
CA ILE A 149 31.91 8.49 -1.03
C ILE A 149 32.79 8.57 -2.27
N LYS A 150 32.84 7.51 -3.08
CA LYS A 150 33.81 7.39 -4.18
C LYS A 150 33.45 8.27 -5.39
N ASN A 151 32.17 8.29 -5.78
CA ASN A 151 31.74 8.95 -7.01
C ASN A 151 31.15 10.33 -6.76
N ASN A 152 30.29 10.46 -5.76
CA ASN A 152 29.66 11.74 -5.46
C ASN A 152 30.55 12.62 -4.56
N LYS A 153 31.55 12.03 -3.90
CA LYS A 153 32.50 12.72 -3.00
C LYS A 153 31.78 13.55 -1.92
N LEU A 154 30.67 12.99 -1.39
CA LEU A 154 29.88 13.68 -0.37
C LEU A 154 30.70 13.83 0.92
N LYS A 155 30.55 14.98 1.54
CA LYS A 155 31.08 15.30 2.86
C LYS A 155 29.98 15.24 3.91
N PRO A 156 30.32 15.02 5.18
CA PRO A 156 29.34 15.12 6.26
C PRO A 156 28.56 16.43 6.17
N GLY A 157 27.23 16.35 6.27
CA GLY A 157 26.35 17.51 6.15
C GLY A 157 25.84 17.81 4.73
N ASP A 158 26.40 17.19 3.70
CA ASP A 158 25.93 17.40 2.32
C ASP A 158 24.53 16.80 2.10
N LYS A 159 23.79 17.39 1.16
CA LYS A 159 22.50 16.83 0.72
C LYS A 159 22.73 15.53 -0.05
N VAL A 160 22.09 14.45 0.42
CA VAL A 160 22.19 13.16 -0.25
C VAL A 160 21.22 13.10 -1.45
N PRO A 161 21.71 12.86 -2.66
CA PRO A 161 20.85 12.67 -3.82
C PRO A 161 20.12 11.32 -3.76
N ASP A 162 18.94 11.26 -4.35
CA ASP A 162 18.23 9.98 -4.54
C ASP A 162 19.10 9.00 -5.33
N THR A 163 19.21 7.79 -4.84
CA THR A 163 19.98 6.72 -5.47
C THR A 163 19.05 5.59 -5.89
N PHE A 164 19.27 5.07 -7.09
CA PHE A 164 18.46 4.03 -7.67
C PHE A 164 19.31 2.81 -8.05
N ALA A 165 18.71 1.62 -7.99
CA ALA A 165 19.30 0.43 -8.58
C ALA A 165 18.20 -0.42 -9.24
N LYS A 166 18.44 -0.87 -10.46
CA LYS A 166 17.48 -1.73 -11.18
C LYS A 166 17.46 -3.11 -10.54
N LEU A 167 16.26 -3.63 -10.31
CA LEU A 167 16.05 -4.99 -9.83
C LEU A 167 16.15 -5.99 -11.00
N ASN A 168 16.78 -7.13 -10.75
CA ASN A 168 16.69 -8.25 -11.66
C ASN A 168 15.29 -8.89 -11.62
N ASP A 169 14.95 -9.70 -12.62
CA ASP A 169 13.60 -10.25 -12.75
C ASP A 169 13.20 -11.19 -11.60
N LYS A 170 14.15 -11.92 -11.04
CA LYS A 170 13.89 -12.83 -9.91
C LYS A 170 13.52 -12.04 -8.64
N ASP A 171 14.36 -11.08 -8.28
CA ASP A 171 14.16 -10.26 -7.07
C ASP A 171 12.92 -9.38 -7.22
N LYS A 172 12.72 -8.82 -8.41
CA LYS A 172 11.52 -8.04 -8.76
C LYS A 172 10.23 -8.82 -8.49
N LYS A 173 10.13 -10.08 -8.97
CA LYS A 173 8.96 -10.93 -8.73
C LYS A 173 8.73 -11.19 -7.25
N LEU A 174 9.79 -11.56 -6.52
CA LEU A 174 9.68 -11.82 -5.08
C LEU A 174 9.24 -10.59 -4.30
N LEU A 175 9.78 -9.41 -4.64
CA LEU A 175 9.43 -8.16 -3.94
C LEU A 175 8.03 -7.64 -4.26
N VAL A 176 7.49 -7.94 -5.45
CA VAL A 176 6.12 -7.58 -5.82
C VAL A 176 5.10 -8.50 -5.17
N ILE A 177 5.34 -9.81 -5.27
CA ILE A 177 4.37 -10.82 -4.88
C ILE A 177 4.44 -11.10 -3.37
N GLY A 178 5.63 -10.96 -2.78
CA GLY A 178 5.87 -11.33 -1.39
C GLY A 178 5.90 -12.84 -1.17
N ASN A 179 5.94 -13.23 0.09
CA ASN A 179 5.92 -14.63 0.49
C ASN A 179 4.95 -14.86 1.66
N LYS A 180 4.79 -16.11 2.06
CA LYS A 180 3.85 -16.51 3.09
C LYS A 180 4.17 -15.90 4.47
N ALA A 181 5.45 -15.73 4.80
CA ALA A 181 5.88 -15.13 6.06
C ALA A 181 5.47 -13.65 6.19
N MET A 182 5.24 -12.98 5.06
CA MET A 182 4.80 -11.59 4.99
C MET A 182 3.30 -11.43 4.70
N GLY A 183 2.51 -12.47 4.95
CA GLY A 183 1.08 -12.44 4.65
C GLY A 183 0.75 -12.45 3.16
N GLY A 184 1.72 -12.86 2.32
CA GLY A 184 1.53 -13.09 0.89
C GLY A 184 1.39 -14.58 0.57
N PRO A 185 1.60 -14.98 -0.69
CA PRO A 185 1.77 -14.10 -1.85
C PRO A 185 0.52 -13.26 -2.14
N ILE A 186 0.69 -12.06 -2.70
CA ILE A 186 -0.43 -11.27 -3.20
C ILE A 186 -0.79 -11.67 -4.63
N ASP A 187 -2.09 -11.81 -4.88
CA ASP A 187 -2.60 -12.12 -6.21
C ASP A 187 -2.82 -10.85 -7.03
N PHE A 188 -3.31 -9.81 -6.37
CA PHE A 188 -3.62 -8.53 -7.01
C PHE A 188 -3.11 -7.34 -6.22
N MET A 189 -2.84 -6.26 -6.94
CA MET A 189 -2.71 -4.91 -6.39
C MET A 189 -3.93 -4.09 -6.79
N TYR A 190 -4.62 -3.51 -5.82
CA TYR A 190 -5.60 -2.47 -6.08
C TYR A 190 -4.89 -1.11 -6.07
N ILE A 191 -4.99 -0.37 -7.16
CA ILE A 191 -4.46 1.00 -7.29
C ILE A 191 -5.63 1.93 -7.56
N GLY A 192 -5.96 2.77 -6.58
CA GLY A 192 -7.13 3.61 -6.67
C GLY A 192 -7.16 4.77 -5.70
N PRO A 193 -8.16 5.64 -5.79
CA PRO A 193 -8.36 6.72 -4.84
C PRO A 193 -8.57 6.17 -3.43
N MET A 194 -8.29 7.03 -2.43
CA MET A 194 -8.50 6.68 -1.02
C MET A 194 -9.99 6.52 -0.68
N GLU A 195 -10.85 7.19 -1.45
CA GLU A 195 -12.30 7.05 -1.39
C GLU A 195 -12.74 5.99 -2.39
N VAL A 196 -13.43 4.97 -1.92
CA VAL A 196 -13.94 3.90 -2.78
C VAL A 196 -15.34 4.28 -3.23
N SER A 197 -15.54 4.38 -4.56
CA SER A 197 -16.85 4.51 -5.19
C SER A 197 -17.22 3.20 -5.84
N ALA A 198 -18.47 2.80 -5.68
CA ALA A 198 -18.96 1.52 -6.16
C ALA A 198 -20.37 1.64 -6.73
N ASP A 199 -20.58 0.98 -7.86
CA ASP A 199 -21.87 0.80 -8.51
C ASP A 199 -22.23 -0.67 -8.51
N TYR A 200 -23.40 -1.01 -7.97
CA TYR A 200 -23.90 -2.37 -7.97
C TYR A 200 -25.15 -2.48 -8.84
N LYS A 201 -25.12 -3.43 -9.76
CA LYS A 201 -26.26 -3.73 -10.63
C LYS A 201 -26.21 -5.18 -11.12
N GLN A 202 -27.34 -5.89 -11.01
CA GLN A 202 -27.48 -7.24 -11.55
C GLN A 202 -26.35 -8.20 -11.14
N SER A 203 -26.12 -8.36 -9.82
CA SER A 203 -25.07 -9.19 -9.24
C SER A 203 -23.65 -8.80 -9.63
N THR A 204 -23.44 -7.60 -10.15
CA THR A 204 -22.14 -7.07 -10.49
C THR A 204 -21.85 -5.82 -9.67
N LEU A 205 -20.74 -5.82 -8.97
CA LEU A 205 -20.19 -4.66 -8.29
C LEU A 205 -19.04 -4.10 -9.13
N THR A 206 -19.17 -2.85 -9.55
CA THR A 206 -18.10 -2.11 -10.22
C THR A 206 -17.48 -1.14 -9.22
N VAL A 207 -16.18 -1.26 -8.98
CA VAL A 207 -15.42 -0.40 -8.06
C VAL A 207 -14.46 0.47 -8.84
N ASN A 208 -14.34 1.75 -8.45
CA ASN A 208 -13.34 2.65 -9.01
C ASN A 208 -11.92 2.15 -8.72
N GLY A 209 -10.94 2.60 -9.50
CA GLY A 209 -9.56 2.12 -9.42
C GLY A 209 -9.27 0.94 -10.35
N LYS A 210 -8.10 0.37 -10.16
CA LYS A 210 -7.56 -0.72 -10.98
C LYS A 210 -7.18 -1.89 -10.09
N LEU A 211 -7.54 -3.09 -10.48
CA LEU A 211 -7.10 -4.31 -9.85
C LEU A 211 -6.16 -5.05 -10.81
N ILE A 212 -4.87 -5.01 -10.54
CA ILE A 212 -3.82 -5.49 -11.43
C ILE A 212 -3.28 -6.80 -10.88
N ASP A 213 -3.24 -7.83 -11.72
CA ASP A 213 -2.56 -9.09 -11.42
C ASP A 213 -1.09 -8.85 -11.09
N SER A 214 -0.63 -9.33 -9.93
CA SER A 214 0.70 -9.04 -9.39
C SER A 214 1.83 -9.61 -10.26
N LYS A 215 1.61 -10.77 -10.89
CA LYS A 215 2.58 -11.37 -11.82
C LYS A 215 2.68 -10.53 -13.08
N LYS A 216 1.54 -10.18 -13.70
CA LYS A 216 1.51 -9.32 -14.90
C LYS A 216 2.17 -7.97 -14.63
N TYR A 217 1.91 -7.38 -13.46
CA TYR A 217 2.57 -6.13 -13.07
C TYR A 217 4.09 -6.30 -13.00
N SER A 218 4.55 -7.32 -12.27
CA SER A 218 5.97 -7.64 -12.16
C SER A 218 6.64 -7.89 -13.52
N ASP A 219 5.98 -8.61 -14.43
CA ASP A 219 6.54 -8.92 -15.74
C ASP A 219 6.57 -7.71 -16.68
N SER A 220 5.62 -6.80 -16.56
CA SER A 220 5.45 -5.65 -17.47
C SER A 220 6.22 -4.39 -17.07
N LYS A 221 6.87 -4.36 -15.89
CA LYS A 221 7.50 -3.15 -15.35
C LYS A 221 8.97 -3.36 -15.04
N ASP A 222 9.77 -2.35 -15.37
CA ASP A 222 11.07 -2.19 -14.75
C ASP A 222 10.87 -1.64 -13.34
N LEU A 223 11.46 -2.29 -12.35
CA LEU A 223 11.39 -1.89 -10.97
C LEU A 223 12.77 -1.54 -10.44
N PHE A 224 12.81 -0.54 -9.59
CA PHE A 224 14.04 -0.01 -9.02
C PHE A 224 13.93 0.08 -7.51
N PHE A 225 15.01 -0.21 -6.82
CA PHE A 225 15.19 0.37 -5.50
C PHE A 225 15.38 1.88 -5.62
N ARG A 226 14.75 2.60 -4.70
CA ARG A 226 15.00 4.03 -4.50
C ARG A 226 15.35 4.27 -3.04
N LEU A 227 16.57 4.71 -2.81
CA LEU A 227 17.02 5.21 -1.51
C LEU A 227 16.95 6.73 -1.50
N ARG A 228 16.26 7.29 -0.52
CA ARG A 228 16.12 8.73 -0.34
C ARG A 228 16.08 9.11 1.14
N ALA A 229 16.32 10.37 1.42
CA ALA A 229 16.06 10.92 2.75
C ALA A 229 14.60 10.68 3.16
N ARG A 230 14.37 10.28 4.39
CA ARG A 230 13.04 10.17 4.97
C ARG A 230 12.47 11.54 5.33
N ARG A 231 13.34 12.47 5.67
CA ARG A 231 13.04 13.85 6.02
C ARG A 231 13.90 14.81 5.19
N VAL A 232 13.39 16.00 4.98
CA VAL A 232 14.05 17.02 4.16
C VAL A 232 15.30 17.61 4.81
N ASP A 233 15.38 17.54 6.12
CA ASP A 233 16.46 18.03 6.97
C ASP A 233 17.60 17.01 7.19
N GLN A 234 17.48 15.80 6.63
CA GLN A 234 18.52 14.79 6.69
C GLN A 234 19.61 15.03 5.66
N THR A 235 20.86 14.95 6.10
CA THR A 235 22.07 15.13 5.32
C THR A 235 22.92 13.87 5.32
N PHE A 236 24.02 13.87 4.56
CA PHE A 236 24.98 12.77 4.54
C PHE A 236 25.69 12.65 5.89
N ASP A 237 25.70 11.44 6.43
CA ASP A 237 26.39 11.08 7.65
C ASP A 237 27.10 9.73 7.42
N PRO A 238 28.43 9.74 7.24
CA PRO A 238 29.22 8.54 7.00
C PRO A 238 29.27 7.58 8.19
N GLU A 239 29.05 8.08 9.42
CA GLU A 239 29.06 7.28 10.65
C GLU A 239 27.70 6.66 10.96
N ALA A 240 26.64 7.07 10.24
CA ALA A 240 25.32 6.53 10.45
C ALA A 240 25.24 5.05 10.03
N SER A 241 24.94 4.16 10.99
CA SER A 241 24.78 2.73 10.73
C SER A 241 23.64 2.14 11.58
N ASP A 242 23.19 0.95 11.22
CA ASP A 242 22.32 0.15 12.08
C ASP A 242 23.15 -0.73 13.04
N ARG A 243 22.43 -1.48 13.89
CA ARG A 243 23.07 -2.39 14.86
C ARG A 243 23.91 -3.52 14.22
N ASN A 244 23.74 -3.78 12.92
CA ASN A 244 24.47 -4.80 12.18
C ASN A 244 25.58 -4.19 11.31
N GLY A 245 25.91 -2.90 11.51
CA GLY A 245 26.91 -2.18 10.73
C GLY A 245 26.52 -1.93 9.27
N VAL A 246 25.23 -1.96 8.94
CA VAL A 246 24.75 -1.54 7.63
C VAL A 246 24.68 -0.01 7.60
N PRO A 247 25.38 0.67 6.66
CA PRO A 247 25.36 2.12 6.56
C PRO A 247 23.92 2.64 6.40
N LYS A 248 23.53 3.59 7.24
CA LYS A 248 22.23 4.29 7.12
C LYS A 248 22.31 5.50 6.21
N ILE A 249 23.52 6.01 5.97
CA ILE A 249 23.81 7.10 5.03
C ILE A 249 23.33 8.48 5.50
N TYR A 250 22.17 8.53 6.16
CA TYR A 250 21.50 9.76 6.55
C TYR A 250 21.68 10.07 8.04
N SER A 251 21.95 11.33 8.33
CA SER A 251 21.98 11.86 9.70
C SER A 251 20.64 11.69 10.42
N LYS A 252 20.65 11.84 11.73
CA LYS A 252 19.39 12.03 12.47
C LYS A 252 18.70 13.29 11.97
N SER A 253 17.38 13.21 11.82
CA SER A 253 16.56 14.37 11.51
C SER A 253 16.44 15.26 12.76
N PRO A 254 16.84 16.53 12.72
CA PRO A 254 16.64 17.46 13.82
C PRO A 254 15.17 17.58 14.24
N SER A 255 14.24 17.46 13.31
CA SER A 255 12.81 17.60 13.58
C SER A 255 12.14 16.33 14.14
N ARG A 256 12.73 15.12 13.96
CA ARG A 256 12.09 13.85 14.29
C ARG A 256 12.98 12.83 14.96
N GLY A 257 14.28 13.07 15.04
CA GLY A 257 15.24 12.19 15.70
C GLY A 257 15.55 10.87 14.97
N ASP A 258 14.94 10.58 13.83
CA ASP A 258 15.22 9.38 13.06
C ASP A 258 16.41 9.56 12.10
N SER A 259 17.21 8.50 11.91
CA SER A 259 18.39 8.51 11.05
C SER A 259 18.29 7.55 9.86
N ALA A 260 17.13 6.96 9.61
CA ALA A 260 16.97 5.99 8.53
C ALA A 260 16.60 6.67 7.21
N GLY A 261 17.33 6.37 6.15
CA GLY A 261 16.89 6.58 4.78
C GLY A 261 15.64 5.73 4.48
N ARG A 262 14.89 6.11 3.47
CA ARG A 262 13.73 5.34 3.00
C ARG A 262 14.11 4.53 1.77
N LEU A 263 14.15 3.20 1.92
CA LEU A 263 14.28 2.28 0.81
C LEU A 263 12.89 1.86 0.34
N VAL A 264 12.64 2.01 -0.95
CA VAL A 264 11.38 1.61 -1.58
C VAL A 264 11.64 0.95 -2.92
N VAL A 265 10.76 0.03 -3.32
CA VAL A 265 10.68 -0.47 -4.69
C VAL A 265 9.69 0.41 -5.45
N THR A 266 10.04 0.86 -6.64
CA THR A 266 9.21 1.79 -7.43
C THR A 266 9.33 1.50 -8.92
N ASP A 267 8.23 1.70 -9.66
CA ASP A 267 8.17 1.73 -11.12
C ASP A 267 8.23 3.17 -11.69
N LYS A 268 8.40 4.17 -10.81
CA LYS A 268 8.48 5.57 -11.24
C LYS A 268 9.75 5.82 -12.03
N PRO A 269 9.69 6.72 -13.02
CA PRO A 269 10.88 7.13 -13.76
C PRO A 269 12.02 7.53 -12.84
N VAL A 270 13.20 7.03 -13.13
CA VAL A 270 14.42 7.34 -12.41
C VAL A 270 14.83 8.79 -12.70
N ARG A 271 14.96 9.58 -11.63
CA ARG A 271 15.43 10.97 -11.69
C ARG A 271 16.72 11.15 -10.93
N GLY A 272 17.60 10.19 -10.96
CA GLY A 272 18.85 10.20 -10.22
C GLY A 272 19.84 9.19 -10.80
N LYS A 273 20.94 9.00 -10.08
CA LYS A 273 21.97 8.06 -10.50
C LYS A 273 21.50 6.62 -10.27
N VAL A 274 21.59 5.80 -11.30
CA VAL A 274 21.41 4.34 -11.18
C VAL A 274 22.77 3.72 -10.87
N ILE A 275 22.82 2.91 -9.83
CA ILE A 275 24.01 2.14 -9.44
C ILE A 275 23.78 0.65 -9.64
N THR A 276 24.85 -0.11 -9.73
CA THR A 276 24.87 -1.56 -9.64
C THR A 276 25.21 -2.00 -8.21
N PHE A 277 24.72 -3.18 -7.76
CA PHE A 277 24.96 -3.69 -6.40
C PHE A 277 24.90 -5.22 -6.34
#